data_0e6c7c5830ef46d1f36a202c54a1f830
#
_entry.id   0e6c7c5830ef46d1f36a202c54a1f830
#
_cell.length_a   1.000
_cell.length_b   1.000
_cell.length_c   1.000
_cell.angle_alpha   90.00
_cell.angle_beta   90.00
_cell.angle_gamma   90.00
#
_symmetry.space_group_name_H-M   'P 1'
#
loop_
_entity.id
_entity.type
_entity.pdbx_description
1 polymer ?
#
loop_
_entity_poly.entity_id
_entity_poly.type
_entity_poly.pdbx_seq_one_letter_code
_entity_poly.pdbx_strand_id
1 'polypeptide(L)'
;MNNISFIGMAACGKSTVGKAVAEKLNENFVDTDLLIEQKNGLSLEEIKNKYGYKFVRAEEEKVILNLNSSYKIISTGGSAVYSSKSMMHLGTFSKIIYINTPLEIIMKRIEVEQKRGLAVPEGMLIPDIYNEREPLYQKYSEITLDGSMTIQKLVDEVLKHFHE
;
A
#
# COMPACT_ATOMS: atom_id res chain seq x y z
N MET A 1 -14.96 -0.39 -12.89
CA MET A 1 -14.25 -1.56 -12.30
C MET A 1 -14.58 -1.63 -10.83
N ASN A 2 -14.97 -2.81 -10.35
CA ASN A 2 -15.40 -2.98 -8.95
C ASN A 2 -14.27 -3.47 -8.02
N ASN A 3 -13.02 -3.33 -8.44
CA ASN A 3 -11.86 -3.68 -7.63
C ASN A 3 -11.08 -2.40 -7.31
N ILE A 4 -10.49 -2.36 -6.11
CA ILE A 4 -9.73 -1.20 -5.64
C ILE A 4 -8.35 -1.67 -5.14
N SER A 5 -7.32 -0.95 -5.56
CA SER A 5 -5.97 -1.11 -5.04
C SER A 5 -5.52 0.19 -4.37
N PHE A 6 -5.14 0.11 -3.10
CA PHE A 6 -4.61 1.25 -2.35
C PHE A 6 -3.10 1.32 -2.45
N ILE A 7 -2.59 2.51 -2.75
CA ILE A 7 -1.17 2.87 -2.71
C ILE A 7 -0.93 4.04 -1.74
N GLY A 8 0.28 4.19 -1.28
CA GLY A 8 0.68 5.25 -0.36
C GLY A 8 1.80 4.81 0.58
N MET A 9 2.30 5.74 1.37
CA MET A 9 3.36 5.50 2.34
C MET A 9 3.00 4.41 3.37
N ALA A 10 4.01 3.75 3.93
CA ALA A 10 3.85 2.99 5.15
C ALA A 10 3.15 3.85 6.22
N ALA A 11 2.27 3.26 7.00
CA ALA A 11 1.49 3.95 8.04
C ALA A 11 0.52 5.04 7.54
N CYS A 12 0.22 5.12 6.25
CA CYS A 12 -0.76 6.09 5.73
C CYS A 12 -2.22 5.68 5.95
N GLY A 13 -2.49 4.43 6.33
CA GLY A 13 -3.85 3.94 6.62
C GLY A 13 -4.44 2.98 5.58
N LYS A 14 -3.70 2.58 4.55
CA LYS A 14 -4.17 1.69 3.48
C LYS A 14 -4.85 0.41 3.98
N SER A 15 -4.17 -0.33 4.84
CA SER A 15 -4.70 -1.61 5.34
C SER A 15 -5.92 -1.42 6.22
N THR A 16 -5.93 -0.40 7.07
CA THR A 16 -7.07 -0.08 7.93
C THR A 16 -8.30 0.32 7.11
N VAL A 17 -8.14 1.22 6.15
CA VAL A 17 -9.22 1.65 5.26
C VAL A 17 -9.66 0.49 4.37
N GLY A 18 -8.72 -0.25 3.79
CA GLY A 18 -9.02 -1.39 2.92
C GLY A 18 -9.84 -2.48 3.61
N LYS A 19 -9.48 -2.85 4.83
CA LYS A 19 -10.27 -3.80 5.65
C LYS A 19 -11.68 -3.28 5.92
N ALA A 20 -11.81 -2.04 6.34
CA ALA A 20 -13.11 -1.44 6.65
C ALA A 20 -14.02 -1.35 5.41
N VAL A 21 -13.45 -1.04 4.24
CA VAL A 21 -14.19 -1.04 2.95
C VAL A 21 -14.64 -2.46 2.61
N ALA A 22 -13.73 -3.43 2.70
CA ALA A 22 -14.06 -4.82 2.40
C ALA A 22 -15.16 -5.37 3.30
N GLU A 23 -15.12 -5.08 4.60
CA GLU A 23 -16.16 -5.46 5.56
C GLU A 23 -17.53 -4.84 5.18
N LYS A 24 -17.58 -3.54 4.86
CA LYS A 24 -18.82 -2.87 4.45
C LYS A 24 -19.42 -3.43 3.17
N LEU A 25 -18.60 -3.87 2.24
CA LEU A 25 -19.01 -4.41 0.96
C LEU A 25 -19.25 -5.92 1.01
N ASN A 26 -18.89 -6.58 2.12
CA ASN A 26 -18.84 -8.05 2.24
C ASN A 26 -17.98 -8.68 1.12
N GLU A 27 -16.83 -8.08 0.85
CA GLU A 27 -15.89 -8.48 -0.18
C GLU A 27 -14.55 -8.94 0.44
N ASN A 28 -13.73 -9.62 -0.35
CA ASN A 28 -12.42 -10.05 0.11
C ASN A 28 -11.41 -8.90 0.16
N PHE A 29 -10.45 -9.03 1.08
CA PHE A 29 -9.34 -8.13 1.27
C PHE A 29 -8.02 -8.88 1.22
N VAL A 30 -7.01 -8.28 0.61
CA VAL A 30 -5.64 -8.79 0.63
C VAL A 30 -4.65 -7.67 0.90
N ASP A 31 -3.63 -7.97 1.73
CA ASP A 31 -2.51 -7.09 2.01
C ASP A 31 -1.24 -7.75 1.46
N THR A 32 -0.56 -7.07 0.55
CA THR A 32 0.63 -7.64 -0.11
C THR A 32 1.79 -7.82 0.85
N ASP A 33 1.93 -6.99 1.87
CA ASP A 33 2.95 -7.15 2.92
C ASP A 33 2.76 -8.46 3.67
N LEU A 34 1.51 -8.80 4.03
CA LEU A 34 1.20 -10.08 4.69
C LEU A 34 1.47 -11.28 3.77
N LEU A 35 1.20 -11.16 2.48
CA LEU A 35 1.52 -12.22 1.52
C LEU A 35 3.02 -12.47 1.41
N ILE A 36 3.83 -11.41 1.42
CA ILE A 36 5.29 -11.52 1.42
C ILE A 36 5.77 -12.22 2.70
N GLU A 37 5.26 -11.81 3.84
CA GLU A 37 5.60 -12.41 5.14
C GLU A 37 5.22 -13.88 5.20
N GLN A 38 4.02 -14.24 4.78
CA GLN A 38 3.54 -15.62 4.72
C GLN A 38 4.39 -16.50 3.79
N LYS A 39 4.73 -15.97 2.62
CA LYS A 39 5.57 -16.68 1.63
C LYS A 39 6.96 -16.99 2.17
N ASN A 40 7.55 -16.09 2.94
CA ASN A 40 8.93 -16.21 3.42
C ASN A 40 9.03 -16.75 4.86
N GLY A 41 7.92 -16.84 5.58
CA GLY A 41 7.90 -17.29 6.97
C GLY A 41 8.61 -16.36 7.96
N LEU A 42 8.79 -15.09 7.60
CA LEU A 42 9.51 -14.05 8.35
C LEU A 42 8.73 -12.74 8.29
N SER A 43 8.97 -11.82 9.25
CA SER A 43 8.48 -10.45 9.16
C SER A 43 9.20 -9.68 8.04
N LEU A 44 8.60 -8.60 7.54
CA LEU A 44 9.25 -7.73 6.55
C LEU A 44 10.60 -7.21 7.03
N GLU A 45 10.71 -6.84 8.31
CA GLU A 45 11.97 -6.40 8.91
C GLU A 45 13.03 -7.50 8.86
N GLU A 46 12.67 -8.72 9.24
CA GLU A 46 13.57 -9.88 9.19
C GLU A 46 13.98 -10.21 7.75
N ILE A 47 13.06 -10.15 6.80
CA ILE A 47 13.33 -10.35 5.38
C ILE A 47 14.32 -9.30 4.87
N LYS A 48 14.07 -8.03 5.17
CA LYS A 48 14.95 -6.91 4.80
C LYS A 48 16.34 -7.08 5.40
N ASN A 49 16.42 -7.41 6.69
CA ASN A 49 17.71 -7.59 7.39
C ASN A 49 18.50 -8.78 6.83
N LYS A 50 17.81 -9.85 6.44
CA LYS A 50 18.46 -11.07 5.92
C LYS A 50 18.85 -10.98 4.45
N TYR A 51 17.98 -10.40 3.60
CA TYR A 51 18.12 -10.43 2.14
C TYR A 51 18.29 -9.05 1.50
N GLY A 52 18.07 -7.95 2.24
CA GLY A 52 18.15 -6.58 1.75
C GLY A 52 16.82 -6.03 1.20
N TYR A 53 16.77 -4.70 1.05
CA TYR A 53 15.55 -4.02 0.59
C TYR A 53 15.18 -4.34 -0.87
N LYS A 54 16.15 -4.61 -1.72
CA LYS A 54 15.89 -4.98 -3.13
C LYS A 54 15.17 -6.32 -3.24
N PHE A 55 15.48 -7.25 -2.34
CA PHE A 55 14.76 -8.53 -2.27
C PHE A 55 13.30 -8.32 -1.88
N VAL A 56 13.02 -7.46 -0.89
CA VAL A 56 11.65 -7.13 -0.48
C VAL A 56 10.87 -6.54 -1.66
N ARG A 57 11.46 -5.60 -2.41
CA ARG A 57 10.84 -5.01 -3.61
C ARG A 57 10.57 -6.06 -4.70
N ALA A 58 11.50 -6.98 -4.92
CA ALA A 58 11.33 -8.05 -5.89
C ALA A 58 10.23 -9.04 -5.48
N GLU A 59 10.13 -9.37 -4.20
CA GLU A 59 9.07 -10.22 -3.65
C GLU A 59 7.69 -9.53 -3.78
N GLU A 60 7.62 -8.23 -3.53
CA GLU A 60 6.39 -7.47 -3.71
C GLU A 60 5.93 -7.47 -5.17
N GLU A 61 6.83 -7.27 -6.12
CA GLU A 61 6.51 -7.36 -7.55
C GLU A 61 5.94 -8.73 -7.91
N LYS A 62 6.57 -9.81 -7.47
CA LYS A 62 6.08 -11.18 -7.71
C LYS A 62 4.69 -11.41 -7.12
N VAL A 63 4.48 -10.97 -5.89
CA VAL A 63 3.19 -11.09 -5.21
C VAL A 63 2.10 -10.32 -5.97
N ILE A 64 2.36 -9.07 -6.33
CA ILE A 64 1.40 -8.22 -7.05
C ILE A 64 1.07 -8.82 -8.43
N LEU A 65 2.07 -9.29 -9.19
CA LEU A 65 1.86 -9.87 -10.51
C LEU A 65 1.03 -11.17 -10.48
N ASN A 66 0.94 -11.83 -9.33
CA ASN A 66 0.08 -12.99 -9.12
C ASN A 66 -1.36 -12.64 -8.70
N LEU A 67 -1.66 -11.38 -8.38
CA LEU A 67 -3.02 -10.94 -8.07
C LEU A 67 -3.83 -10.80 -9.35
N ASN A 68 -5.16 -10.91 -9.21
CA ASN A 68 -6.09 -10.80 -10.32
C ASN A 68 -7.43 -10.22 -9.86
N SER A 69 -8.40 -10.12 -10.76
CA SER A 69 -9.71 -9.52 -10.50
C SER A 69 -10.58 -10.24 -9.46
N SER A 70 -10.16 -11.41 -8.96
CA SER A 70 -10.87 -12.08 -7.87
C SER A 70 -10.64 -11.39 -6.51
N TYR A 71 -9.56 -10.61 -6.39
CA TYR A 71 -9.28 -9.80 -5.21
C TYR A 71 -9.94 -8.44 -5.37
N LYS A 72 -10.95 -8.16 -4.55
CA LYS A 72 -11.76 -6.93 -4.67
C LYS A 72 -11.08 -5.73 -4.05
N ILE A 73 -10.49 -5.89 -2.88
CA ILE A 73 -9.81 -4.82 -2.16
C ILE A 73 -8.37 -5.25 -1.88
N ILE A 74 -7.42 -4.47 -2.39
CA ILE A 74 -5.99 -4.74 -2.29
C ILE A 74 -5.32 -3.58 -1.58
N SER A 75 -4.54 -3.87 -0.54
CA SER A 75 -3.61 -2.92 0.08
C SER A 75 -2.19 -3.31 -0.31
N THR A 76 -1.47 -2.41 -0.97
CA THR A 76 -0.08 -2.65 -1.37
C THR A 76 0.90 -2.18 -0.30
N GLY A 77 2.12 -2.67 -0.32
CA GLY A 77 3.23 -2.08 0.44
C GLY A 77 3.63 -0.72 -0.12
N GLY A 78 4.31 0.08 0.70
CA GLY A 78 4.72 1.44 0.31
C GLY A 78 5.66 1.48 -0.89
N SER A 79 6.44 0.44 -1.13
CA SER A 79 7.41 0.37 -2.23
C SER A 79 6.86 -0.19 -3.54
N ALA A 80 5.59 -0.57 -3.60
CA ALA A 80 4.96 -1.13 -4.80
C ALA A 80 5.12 -0.22 -6.04
N VAL A 81 5.09 1.09 -5.84
CA VAL A 81 5.19 2.11 -6.90
C VAL A 81 6.53 2.17 -7.61
N TYR A 82 7.59 1.55 -7.08
CA TYR A 82 8.86 1.44 -7.78
C TYR A 82 8.82 0.47 -8.95
N SER A 83 7.85 -0.44 -9.00
CA SER A 83 7.64 -1.38 -10.10
C SER A 83 6.54 -0.88 -11.03
N SER A 84 6.93 -0.40 -12.21
CA SER A 84 5.96 -0.02 -13.26
C SER A 84 5.13 -1.22 -13.70
N LYS A 85 5.72 -2.42 -13.74
CA LYS A 85 5.00 -3.67 -14.05
C LYS A 85 3.87 -3.93 -13.06
N SER A 86 4.14 -3.79 -11.75
CA SER A 86 3.13 -3.94 -10.70
C SER A 86 1.99 -2.95 -10.87
N MET A 87 2.31 -1.68 -11.09
CA MET A 87 1.30 -0.63 -11.23
C MET A 87 0.45 -0.82 -12.50
N MET A 88 1.07 -1.15 -13.62
CA MET A 88 0.35 -1.46 -14.86
C MET A 88 -0.58 -2.67 -14.67
N HIS A 89 -0.08 -3.73 -14.03
CA HIS A 89 -0.86 -4.94 -13.77
C HIS A 89 -2.11 -4.64 -12.91
N LEU A 90 -1.94 -3.93 -11.79
CA LEU A 90 -3.06 -3.53 -10.95
C LEU A 90 -4.09 -2.69 -11.72
N GLY A 91 -3.62 -1.76 -12.55
CA GLY A 91 -4.49 -0.91 -13.38
C GLY A 91 -5.31 -1.66 -14.44
N THR A 92 -4.95 -2.91 -14.77
CA THR A 92 -5.74 -3.72 -15.72
C THR A 92 -7.08 -4.18 -15.15
N PHE A 93 -7.19 -4.31 -13.82
CA PHE A 93 -8.38 -4.87 -13.19
C PHE A 93 -8.88 -4.12 -11.95
N SER A 94 -8.16 -3.12 -11.47
CA SER A 94 -8.55 -2.34 -10.29
C SER A 94 -8.37 -0.84 -10.50
N LYS A 95 -9.17 -0.05 -9.80
CA LYS A 95 -9.00 1.40 -9.69
C LYS A 95 -7.94 1.68 -8.63
N ILE A 96 -6.89 2.44 -8.96
CA ILE A 96 -5.79 2.73 -8.05
C ILE A 96 -6.09 4.00 -7.27
N ILE A 97 -6.17 3.88 -5.94
CA ILE A 97 -6.45 4.98 -5.01
C ILE A 97 -5.21 5.27 -4.17
N TYR A 98 -4.73 6.49 -4.20
CA TYR A 98 -3.66 6.98 -3.34
C TYR A 98 -4.23 7.58 -2.04
N ILE A 99 -3.82 7.06 -0.90
CA ILE A 99 -4.08 7.70 0.39
C ILE A 99 -2.89 8.59 0.74
N ASN A 100 -3.08 9.89 0.54
CA ASN A 100 -2.07 10.90 0.80
C ASN A 100 -2.20 11.43 2.22
N THR A 101 -1.46 10.82 3.13
CA THR A 101 -1.40 11.24 4.52
C THR A 101 -0.23 12.19 4.73
N PRO A 102 -0.43 13.35 5.42
CA PRO A 102 0.65 14.29 5.71
C PRO A 102 1.85 13.63 6.38
N LEU A 103 3.05 14.03 5.99
CA LEU A 103 4.30 13.47 6.50
C LEU A 103 4.37 13.48 8.04
N GLU A 104 3.92 14.56 8.67
CA GLU A 104 3.90 14.72 10.14
C GLU A 104 3.10 13.61 10.83
N ILE A 105 1.95 13.25 10.25
CA ILE A 105 1.09 12.17 10.76
C ILE A 105 1.77 10.82 10.56
N ILE A 106 2.36 10.59 9.39
CA ILE A 106 3.11 9.35 9.09
C ILE A 106 4.25 9.17 10.08
N MET A 107 5.04 10.20 10.32
CA MET A 107 6.18 10.14 11.24
C MET A 107 5.75 9.79 12.66
N LYS A 108 4.68 10.40 13.18
CA LYS A 108 4.12 10.06 14.50
C LYS A 108 3.66 8.60 14.58
N ARG A 109 3.00 8.10 13.55
CA ARG A 109 2.53 6.71 13.50
C ARG A 109 3.69 5.72 13.46
N ILE A 110 4.74 6.00 12.71
CA ILE A 110 5.92 5.13 12.61
C ILE A 110 6.68 5.10 13.95
N GLU A 111 6.80 6.22 14.66
CA GLU A 111 7.41 6.25 16.00
C GLU A 111 6.68 5.35 17.00
N VAL A 112 5.34 5.34 16.94
CA VAL A 112 4.49 4.51 17.84
C VAL A 112 4.53 3.03 17.44
N GLU A 113 4.53 2.72 16.15
CA GLU A 113 4.41 1.34 15.64
C GLU A 113 5.73 0.56 15.67
N GLN A 114 6.83 1.15 16.05
CA GLN A 114 8.18 0.58 16.13
C GLN A 114 8.57 -0.43 15.03
N LYS A 115 9.60 -0.06 14.23
CA LYS A 115 10.33 -0.93 13.31
C LYS A 115 9.47 -1.66 12.26
N ARG A 116 9.19 -0.97 11.18
CA ARG A 116 8.73 -1.62 9.95
C ARG A 116 9.92 -1.92 9.03
N GLY A 117 9.89 -3.07 8.38
CA GLY A 117 10.85 -3.45 7.35
C GLY A 117 10.64 -2.63 6.07
N LEU A 118 10.89 -1.32 6.12
CA LEU A 118 10.78 -0.43 4.96
C LEU A 118 11.76 -0.86 3.87
N ALA A 119 11.26 -1.09 2.65
CA ALA A 119 12.08 -1.52 1.52
C ALA A 119 12.85 -0.34 0.90
N VAL A 120 13.79 0.19 1.65
CA VAL A 120 14.67 1.32 1.28
C VAL A 120 16.12 1.03 1.67
N PRO A 121 17.09 1.72 1.04
CA PRO A 121 18.48 1.66 1.46
C PRO A 121 18.63 2.01 2.96
N GLU A 122 19.56 1.34 3.62
CA GLU A 122 19.87 1.62 5.02
C GLU A 122 20.28 3.09 5.23
N GLY A 123 19.80 3.70 6.32
CA GLY A 123 20.08 5.08 6.66
C GLY A 123 19.22 6.13 5.96
N MET A 124 18.31 5.73 5.10
CA MET A 124 17.37 6.65 4.45
C MET A 124 16.30 7.14 5.44
N LEU A 125 16.13 8.45 5.56
CA LEU A 125 15.15 9.05 6.47
C LEU A 125 13.74 9.04 5.89
N ILE A 126 12.72 9.00 6.76
CA ILE A 126 11.31 8.99 6.34
C ILE A 126 10.95 10.18 5.44
N PRO A 127 11.38 11.45 5.72
CA PRO A 127 11.12 12.56 4.79
C PRO A 127 11.70 12.35 3.39
N ASP A 128 12.87 11.74 3.27
CA ASP A 128 13.50 11.45 1.97
C ASP A 128 12.71 10.40 1.20
N ILE A 129 12.26 9.37 1.91
CA ILE A 129 11.40 8.31 1.34
C ILE A 129 10.09 8.91 0.84
N TYR A 130 9.45 9.76 1.63
CA TYR A 130 8.22 10.45 1.27
C TYR A 130 8.40 11.30 0.00
N ASN A 131 9.44 12.12 -0.03
CA ASN A 131 9.74 13.01 -1.17
C ASN A 131 10.03 12.21 -2.46
N GLU A 132 10.70 11.07 -2.35
CA GLU A 132 10.99 10.21 -3.50
C GLU A 132 9.74 9.50 -4.02
N ARG A 133 8.88 9.02 -3.13
CA ARG A 133 7.71 8.20 -3.47
C ARG A 133 6.48 9.01 -3.86
N GLU A 134 6.29 10.18 -3.30
CA GLU A 134 5.08 10.99 -3.51
C GLU A 134 4.79 11.25 -5.01
N PRO A 135 5.76 11.65 -5.84
CA PRO A 135 5.53 11.81 -7.28
C PRO A 135 5.11 10.50 -7.98
N LEU A 136 5.60 9.36 -7.51
CA LEU A 136 5.22 8.06 -8.06
C LEU A 136 3.79 7.68 -7.68
N TYR A 137 3.37 7.95 -6.44
CA TYR A 137 1.99 7.75 -6.04
C TYR A 137 1.04 8.59 -6.87
N GLN A 138 1.36 9.87 -7.09
CA GLN A 138 0.57 10.76 -7.95
C GLN A 138 0.51 10.26 -9.40
N LYS A 139 1.62 9.74 -9.91
CA LYS A 139 1.71 9.25 -11.30
C LYS A 139 0.75 8.08 -11.56
N TYR A 140 0.62 7.16 -10.62
CA TYR A 140 -0.12 5.91 -10.82
C TYR A 140 -1.54 5.93 -10.29
N SER A 141 -1.89 6.87 -9.42
CA SER A 141 -3.24 6.93 -8.88
C SER A 141 -4.23 7.57 -9.85
N GLU A 142 -5.43 7.02 -9.88
CA GLU A 142 -6.59 7.63 -10.53
C GLU A 142 -7.32 8.59 -9.60
N ILE A 143 -7.26 8.30 -8.30
CA ILE A 143 -7.91 9.06 -7.24
C ILE A 143 -6.92 9.28 -6.11
N THR A 144 -6.87 10.50 -5.58
CA THR A 144 -6.12 10.84 -4.37
C THR A 144 -7.08 11.24 -3.27
N LEU A 145 -6.99 10.57 -2.11
CA LEU A 145 -7.77 10.90 -0.91
C LEU A 145 -6.87 11.51 0.16
N ASP A 146 -7.40 12.49 0.86
CA ASP A 146 -6.71 13.11 1.99
C ASP A 146 -6.68 12.17 3.20
N GLY A 147 -5.52 11.59 3.47
CA GLY A 147 -5.31 10.64 4.57
C GLY A 147 -5.39 11.25 5.97
N SER A 148 -5.55 12.57 6.10
CA SER A 148 -5.82 13.23 7.39
C SER A 148 -7.28 13.11 7.83
N MET A 149 -8.17 12.71 6.93
CA MET A 149 -9.56 12.43 7.27
C MET A 149 -9.68 11.25 8.23
N THR A 150 -10.81 11.18 8.96
CA THR A 150 -11.14 10.01 9.78
C THR A 150 -11.28 8.76 8.90
N ILE A 151 -11.05 7.59 9.49
CA ILE A 151 -11.24 6.30 8.79
C ILE A 151 -12.65 6.20 8.20
N GLN A 152 -13.68 6.59 8.95
CA GLN A 152 -15.05 6.55 8.48
C GLN A 152 -15.26 7.41 7.22
N LYS A 153 -14.72 8.64 7.21
CA LYS A 153 -14.81 9.52 6.04
C LYS A 153 -14.06 8.97 4.84
N LEU A 154 -12.85 8.41 5.06
CA LEU A 154 -12.08 7.76 4.00
C LEU A 154 -12.86 6.59 3.40
N VAL A 155 -13.46 5.75 4.24
CA VAL A 155 -14.29 4.62 3.78
C VAL A 155 -15.47 5.14 2.95
N ASP A 156 -16.18 6.16 3.42
CA ASP A 156 -17.33 6.73 2.71
C ASP A 156 -16.91 7.32 1.34
N GLU A 157 -15.75 7.99 1.27
CA GLU A 157 -15.21 8.47 -0.02
C GLU A 157 -14.87 7.32 -0.97
N VAL A 158 -14.21 6.27 -0.48
CA VAL A 158 -13.88 5.09 -1.30
C VAL A 158 -15.15 4.43 -1.85
N LEU A 159 -16.19 4.28 -1.03
CA LEU A 159 -17.44 3.64 -1.44
C LEU A 159 -18.15 4.38 -2.59
N LYS A 160 -17.99 5.69 -2.70
CA LYS A 160 -18.52 6.46 -3.83
C LYS A 160 -17.92 6.00 -5.16
N HIS A 161 -16.66 5.58 -5.14
CA HIS A 161 -15.92 5.17 -6.35
C HIS A 161 -16.04 3.67 -6.66
N PHE A 162 -16.56 2.87 -5.73
CA PHE A 162 -16.69 1.44 -5.93
C PHE A 162 -17.81 1.08 -6.94
N HIS A 163 -18.85 1.87 -6.99
CA HIS A 163 -20.02 1.63 -7.85
C HIS A 163 -19.94 2.31 -9.22
N GLU A 164 -18.91 3.10 -9.47
CA GLU A 164 -18.63 3.74 -10.76
C GLU A 164 -17.78 2.81 -11.65
#